data_b7f4c175a9eb16b5b578c1184caf8f88
#
_entry.id   b7f4c175a9eb16b5b578c1184caf8f88
#
_cell.length_a   1.000
_cell.length_b   1.000
_cell.length_c   1.000
_cell.angle_alpha   90.00
_cell.angle_beta   90.00
_cell.angle_gamma   90.00
#
_symmetry.space_group_name_H-M   'P 1'
#
loop_
_entity.id
_entity.type
_entity.pdbx_description
1 polymer ?
#
loop_
_entity_poly.entity_id
_entity_poly.type
_entity_poly.pdbx_seq_one_letter_code
_entity_poly.pdbx_strand_id
1 'polypeptide(L)'
;MKFRKKKEKDGESTMWKYAKYAVVAVCVIGIGANSISVIPTGYTGVKSTFGKISEKELTTGVHFSVPFVQNIQTISNKQQDGKCEGKIWGETSDKTPVYGENVTVTYSISSEKSAWLCANVANTDNLIKGSMVASAMKAAMAELSPEDVTNRGKIEPLTQKKL
;
A
#
# COMPACT_ATOMS: atom_id res chain seq x y z
N MET A 1 65.64 18.49 32.88
CA MET A 1 64.19 18.69 33.07
C MET A 1 63.47 18.65 31.69
N LYS A 2 63.44 17.46 31.01
CA LYS A 2 62.95 17.38 29.61
C LYS A 2 62.18 16.06 29.28
N PHE A 3 61.60 15.38 30.26
CA PHE A 3 60.98 14.05 30.04
C PHE A 3 59.46 13.98 30.26
N ARG A 4 58.74 15.06 30.52
CA ARG A 4 57.31 15.01 30.84
C ARG A 4 56.33 15.31 29.68
N LYS A 5 56.80 15.85 28.56
CA LYS A 5 55.92 16.24 27.42
C LYS A 5 55.62 15.16 26.37
N LYS A 6 56.37 14.03 26.38
CA LYS A 6 56.20 13.01 25.34
C LYS A 6 55.05 12.05 25.60
N LYS A 7 54.69 11.83 26.88
CA LYS A 7 53.63 10.86 27.29
C LYS A 7 52.20 11.37 27.07
N GLU A 8 52.04 12.69 27.05
CA GLU A 8 50.74 13.34 26.87
C GLU A 8 50.26 13.35 25.42
N LYS A 9 51.16 13.44 24.45
CA LYS A 9 50.86 13.39 23.02
C LYS A 9 50.46 12.02 22.49
N ASP A 10 51.01 10.95 23.09
CA ASP A 10 50.71 9.57 22.66
C ASP A 10 49.36 9.10 23.18
N GLY A 11 48.91 9.58 24.33
CA GLY A 11 47.58 9.33 24.89
C GLY A 11 46.45 9.98 24.10
N GLU A 12 46.66 11.22 23.68
CA GLU A 12 45.72 12.01 22.89
C GLU A 12 45.49 11.40 21.48
N SER A 13 46.57 10.95 20.83
CA SER A 13 46.47 10.27 19.52
C SER A 13 45.76 8.91 19.60
N THR A 14 45.90 8.23 20.70
CA THR A 14 45.26 6.91 20.91
C THR A 14 43.75 7.06 21.22
N MET A 15 43.40 8.04 22.06
CA MET A 15 41.97 8.37 22.34
C MET A 15 41.24 8.80 21.07
N TRP A 16 41.86 9.60 20.22
CA TRP A 16 41.33 10.01 18.93
C TRP A 16 41.08 8.86 17.95
N LYS A 17 41.93 7.82 17.97
CA LYS A 17 41.71 6.59 17.19
C LYS A 17 40.50 5.83 17.69
N TYR A 18 40.37 5.60 18.99
CA TYR A 18 39.21 4.93 19.58
C TYR A 18 37.90 5.70 19.37
N ALA A 19 37.92 7.03 19.42
CA ALA A 19 36.80 7.89 19.12
C ALA A 19 36.28 7.68 17.67
N LYS A 20 37.21 7.58 16.70
CA LYS A 20 36.83 7.30 15.30
C LYS A 20 36.19 5.92 15.14
N TYR A 21 36.75 4.89 15.77
CA TYR A 21 36.15 3.55 15.73
C TYR A 21 34.79 3.49 16.42
N ALA A 22 34.61 4.21 17.52
CA ALA A 22 33.31 4.31 18.20
C ALA A 22 32.24 4.97 17.29
N VAL A 23 32.60 6.05 16.61
CA VAL A 23 31.68 6.71 15.66
C VAL A 23 31.30 5.77 14.51
N VAL A 24 32.29 5.06 13.95
CA VAL A 24 32.02 4.09 12.87
C VAL A 24 31.11 2.95 13.38
N ALA A 25 31.36 2.43 14.56
CA ALA A 25 30.53 1.37 15.15
C ALA A 25 29.10 1.82 15.37
N VAL A 26 28.87 3.04 15.88
CA VAL A 26 27.53 3.62 16.05
C VAL A 26 26.83 3.80 14.70
N CYS A 27 27.54 4.26 13.68
CA CYS A 27 26.98 4.37 12.32
C CYS A 27 26.58 3.01 11.75
N VAL A 28 27.42 1.99 11.89
CA VAL A 28 27.13 0.62 11.40
C VAL A 28 25.92 0.02 12.12
N ILE A 29 25.81 0.18 13.44
CA ILE A 29 24.64 -0.28 14.23
C ILE A 29 23.38 0.48 13.81
N GLY A 30 23.45 1.79 13.64
CA GLY A 30 22.33 2.63 13.21
C GLY A 30 21.81 2.25 11.82
N ILE A 31 22.71 1.96 10.88
CA ILE A 31 22.34 1.49 9.53
C ILE A 31 21.73 0.08 9.62
N GLY A 32 22.34 -0.83 10.39
CA GLY A 32 21.87 -2.19 10.53
C GLY A 32 20.46 -2.30 11.12
N ALA A 33 20.17 -1.53 12.15
CA ALA A 33 18.86 -1.51 12.79
C ALA A 33 17.72 -1.03 11.87
N ASN A 34 17.99 -0.11 10.95
CA ASN A 34 17.02 0.39 9.98
C ASN A 34 16.94 -0.43 8.68
N SER A 35 17.70 -1.53 8.58
CA SER A 35 17.73 -2.37 7.39
C SER A 35 16.68 -3.48 7.38
N ILE A 36 15.91 -3.65 8.46
CA ILE A 36 14.94 -4.73 8.61
C ILE A 36 13.53 -4.18 8.45
N SER A 37 12.80 -4.77 7.51
CA SER A 37 11.36 -4.52 7.31
C SER A 37 10.57 -5.80 7.50
N VAL A 38 9.50 -5.75 8.28
CA VAL A 38 8.61 -6.89 8.53
C VAL A 38 7.29 -6.67 7.79
N ILE A 39 6.95 -7.60 6.91
CA ILE A 39 5.68 -7.60 6.18
C ILE A 39 4.72 -8.53 6.91
N PRO A 40 3.62 -8.00 7.50
CA PRO A 40 2.65 -8.82 8.23
C PRO A 40 1.80 -9.66 7.27
N THR A 41 1.14 -10.70 7.81
CA THR A 41 0.22 -11.56 7.06
C THR A 41 -0.96 -10.77 6.50
N GLY A 42 -1.31 -11.02 5.24
CA GLY A 42 -2.36 -10.30 4.52
C GLY A 42 -1.89 -8.99 3.88
N TYR A 43 -0.57 -8.79 3.81
CA TYR A 43 0.05 -7.67 3.09
C TYR A 43 1.09 -8.17 2.10
N THR A 44 1.24 -7.44 1.02
CA THR A 44 2.32 -7.63 0.04
C THR A 44 3.26 -6.44 0.10
N GLY A 45 4.57 -6.71 0.16
CA GLY A 45 5.59 -5.68 0.11
C GLY A 45 6.01 -5.37 -1.32
N VAL A 46 6.12 -4.10 -1.63
CA VAL A 46 6.67 -3.61 -2.89
C VAL A 46 7.95 -2.84 -2.61
N LYS A 47 9.05 -3.32 -3.14
CA LYS A 47 10.37 -2.72 -2.95
C LYS A 47 10.64 -1.67 -4.01
N SER A 48 11.02 -0.48 -3.59
CA SER A 48 11.54 0.54 -4.49
C SER A 48 13.03 0.79 -4.21
N THR A 49 13.82 0.98 -5.27
CA THR A 49 15.24 1.30 -5.19
C THR A 49 15.49 2.61 -5.94
N PHE A 50 15.93 3.66 -5.25
CA PHE A 50 16.07 5.01 -5.81
C PHE A 50 14.80 5.49 -6.54
N GLY A 51 13.61 5.17 -6.00
CA GLY A 51 12.33 5.54 -6.59
C GLY A 51 11.85 4.61 -7.71
N LYS A 52 12.68 3.70 -8.22
CA LYS A 52 12.26 2.68 -9.18
C LYS A 52 11.60 1.51 -8.47
N ILE A 53 10.34 1.25 -8.81
CA ILE A 53 9.58 0.14 -8.25
C ILE A 53 10.06 -1.18 -8.86
N SER A 54 10.28 -2.18 -8.01
CA SER A 54 10.60 -3.54 -8.42
C SER A 54 9.32 -4.27 -8.80
N GLU A 55 9.34 -4.96 -9.93
CA GLU A 55 8.24 -5.83 -10.35
C GLU A 55 8.08 -7.08 -9.48
N LYS A 56 9.14 -7.43 -8.73
CA LYS A 56 9.12 -8.58 -7.83
C LYS A 56 8.54 -8.17 -6.48
N GLU A 57 7.44 -8.78 -6.15
CA GLU A 57 6.73 -8.61 -4.89
C GLU A 57 7.42 -9.35 -3.75
N LEU A 58 7.31 -8.80 -2.56
CA LEU A 58 7.81 -9.40 -1.33
C LEU A 58 6.65 -10.03 -0.57
N THR A 59 6.78 -11.31 -0.28
CA THR A 59 5.81 -12.05 0.53
C THR A 59 5.90 -11.68 2.01
N THR A 60 4.94 -12.15 2.80
CA THR A 60 4.93 -12.02 4.26
C THR A 60 6.24 -12.54 4.86
N GLY A 61 6.80 -11.82 5.83
CA GLY A 61 8.01 -12.21 6.52
C GLY A 61 8.98 -11.03 6.75
N VAL A 62 10.22 -11.39 7.10
CA VAL A 62 11.29 -10.43 7.34
C VAL A 62 12.09 -10.22 6.06
N HIS A 63 12.26 -8.98 5.67
CA HIS A 63 13.01 -8.58 4.49
C HIS A 63 14.08 -7.55 4.83
N PHE A 64 15.20 -7.62 4.13
CA PHE A 64 16.28 -6.66 4.28
C PHE A 64 16.19 -5.58 3.20
N SER A 65 16.33 -4.34 3.62
CA SER A 65 16.39 -3.18 2.75
C SER A 65 17.59 -2.31 3.12
N VAL A 66 18.24 -1.72 2.12
CA VAL A 66 19.33 -0.76 2.36
C VAL A 66 18.70 0.60 2.67
N PRO A 67 18.88 1.14 3.89
CA PRO A 67 18.33 2.44 4.26
C PRO A 67 18.87 3.52 3.33
N PHE A 68 18.07 4.57 3.10
CA PHE A 68 18.30 5.69 2.15
C PHE A 68 18.28 5.33 0.66
N VAL A 69 18.49 4.05 0.30
CA VAL A 69 18.53 3.58 -1.10
C VAL A 69 17.23 2.85 -1.47
N GLN A 70 16.74 2.04 -0.54
CA GLN A 70 15.60 1.17 -0.75
C GLN A 70 14.48 1.50 0.24
N ASN A 71 13.26 1.49 -0.27
CA ASN A 71 12.05 1.62 0.53
C ASN A 71 11.11 0.45 0.24
N ILE A 72 10.47 -0.08 1.28
CA ILE A 72 9.46 -1.13 1.15
C ILE A 72 8.11 -0.53 1.55
N GLN A 73 7.19 -0.50 0.60
CA GLN A 73 5.78 -0.14 0.83
C GLN A 73 4.96 -1.41 0.99
N THR A 74 4.01 -1.41 1.91
CA THR A 74 3.12 -2.54 2.14
C THR A 74 1.72 -2.22 1.64
N ILE A 75 1.14 -3.12 0.84
CA ILE A 75 -0.23 -3.03 0.36
C ILE A 75 -1.07 -4.10 1.04
N SER A 76 -2.25 -3.72 1.50
CA SER A 76 -3.20 -4.66 2.11
C SER A 76 -3.88 -5.51 1.03
N ASN A 77 -3.73 -6.84 1.15
CA ASN A 77 -4.45 -7.83 0.34
C ASN A 77 -5.74 -8.31 1.01
N LYS A 78 -6.04 -7.75 2.20
CA LYS A 78 -7.26 -8.08 2.94
C LYS A 78 -8.47 -7.53 2.21
N GLN A 79 -9.61 -8.12 2.48
CA GLN A 79 -10.88 -7.60 1.98
C GLN A 79 -11.13 -6.17 2.48
N GLN A 80 -11.54 -5.32 1.56
CA GLN A 80 -11.88 -3.93 1.79
C GLN A 80 -13.27 -3.66 1.22
N ASP A 81 -13.99 -2.71 1.80
CA ASP A 81 -15.33 -2.36 1.39
C ASP A 81 -15.37 -0.96 0.76
N GLY A 82 -15.82 -0.90 -0.48
CA GLY A 82 -16.25 0.33 -1.12
C GLY A 82 -17.73 0.59 -0.82
N LYS A 83 -18.03 1.52 0.07
CA LYS A 83 -19.41 1.83 0.49
C LYS A 83 -19.94 3.05 -0.24
N CYS A 84 -21.18 2.93 -0.71
CA CYS A 84 -21.99 4.06 -1.15
C CYS A 84 -23.20 4.17 -0.23
N GLU A 85 -23.15 5.11 0.68
CA GLU A 85 -24.24 5.37 1.63
C GLU A 85 -25.34 6.20 0.98
N GLY A 86 -26.58 5.97 1.40
CA GLY A 86 -27.76 6.66 0.90
C GLY A 86 -28.36 6.04 -0.36
N LYS A 87 -29.22 6.83 -1.03
CA LYS A 87 -29.99 6.37 -2.19
C LYS A 87 -29.26 6.67 -3.49
N ILE A 88 -29.05 5.65 -4.30
CA ILE A 88 -28.53 5.75 -5.66
C ILE A 88 -29.73 5.70 -6.61
N TRP A 89 -30.14 6.82 -7.14
CA TRP A 89 -31.22 6.90 -8.11
C TRP A 89 -30.71 6.56 -9.51
N GLY A 90 -31.46 5.77 -10.23
CA GLY A 90 -31.22 5.40 -11.63
C GLY A 90 -32.53 5.20 -12.38
N GLU A 91 -32.42 4.94 -13.67
CA GLU A 91 -33.54 4.60 -14.55
C GLU A 91 -33.27 3.24 -15.17
N THR A 92 -34.33 2.46 -15.36
CA THR A 92 -34.27 1.19 -16.10
C THR A 92 -34.29 1.42 -17.61
N SER A 93 -34.14 0.33 -18.41
CA SER A 93 -34.29 0.36 -19.86
C SER A 93 -35.59 0.98 -20.33
N ASP A 94 -36.66 0.82 -19.57
CA ASP A 94 -38.00 1.37 -19.85
C ASP A 94 -38.21 2.79 -19.25
N LYS A 95 -37.13 3.43 -18.79
CA LYS A 95 -37.16 4.74 -18.10
C LYS A 95 -37.99 4.81 -16.83
N THR A 96 -38.20 3.66 -16.19
CA THR A 96 -38.83 3.61 -14.87
C THR A 96 -37.78 4.00 -13.81
N PRO A 97 -38.08 4.99 -12.93
CA PRO A 97 -37.16 5.39 -11.88
C PRO A 97 -37.07 4.28 -10.81
N VAL A 98 -35.84 3.92 -10.47
CA VAL A 98 -35.51 2.92 -9.44
C VAL A 98 -34.39 3.44 -8.56
N TYR A 99 -34.25 2.89 -7.37
CA TYR A 99 -33.14 3.23 -6.51
C TYR A 99 -32.57 2.03 -5.78
N GLY A 100 -31.27 2.05 -5.56
CA GLY A 100 -30.57 1.16 -4.63
C GLY A 100 -30.17 1.95 -3.38
N GLU A 101 -30.15 1.33 -2.23
CA GLU A 101 -29.82 1.97 -0.97
C GLU A 101 -28.68 1.20 -0.27
N ASN A 102 -27.71 1.97 0.27
CA ASN A 102 -26.60 1.42 1.07
C ASN A 102 -25.84 0.28 0.36
N VAL A 103 -25.39 0.54 -0.86
CA VAL A 103 -24.69 -0.45 -1.67
C VAL A 103 -23.23 -0.57 -1.21
N THR A 104 -22.80 -1.79 -0.93
CA THR A 104 -21.42 -2.10 -0.53
C THR A 104 -20.81 -3.09 -1.53
N VAL A 105 -19.60 -2.78 -1.98
CA VAL A 105 -18.79 -3.67 -2.82
C VAL A 105 -17.58 -4.09 -2.03
N THR A 106 -17.44 -5.39 -1.78
CA THR A 106 -16.27 -5.96 -1.12
C THR A 106 -15.25 -6.39 -2.18
N TYR A 107 -14.02 -5.95 -2.05
CA TYR A 107 -12.94 -6.27 -2.97
C TYR A 107 -11.64 -6.62 -2.21
N SER A 108 -10.72 -7.27 -2.89
CA SER A 108 -9.37 -7.52 -2.39
C SER A 108 -8.34 -7.28 -3.48
N ILE A 109 -7.15 -6.84 -3.09
CA ILE A 109 -6.06 -6.60 -4.02
C ILE A 109 -5.27 -7.89 -4.19
N SER A 110 -5.08 -8.33 -5.45
CA SER A 110 -4.19 -9.45 -5.75
C SER A 110 -2.74 -9.06 -5.51
N SER A 111 -1.97 -9.97 -4.90
CA SER A 111 -0.54 -9.79 -4.68
C SER A 111 0.20 -9.43 -5.97
N GLU A 112 -0.11 -10.12 -7.06
CA GLU A 112 0.52 -9.93 -8.37
C GLU A 112 0.32 -8.54 -8.99
N LYS A 113 -0.69 -7.79 -8.54
CA LYS A 113 -0.97 -6.42 -9.02
C LYS A 113 -0.45 -5.34 -8.09
N SER A 114 0.11 -5.71 -6.94
CA SER A 114 0.56 -4.77 -5.92
C SER A 114 1.68 -3.85 -6.42
N ALA A 115 2.64 -4.38 -7.19
CA ALA A 115 3.71 -3.57 -7.75
C ALA A 115 3.19 -2.53 -8.76
N TRP A 116 2.26 -2.95 -9.64
CA TRP A 116 1.60 -2.05 -10.59
C TRP A 116 0.78 -0.97 -9.88
N LEU A 117 0.05 -1.34 -8.84
CA LEU A 117 -0.73 -0.39 -8.04
C LEU A 117 0.14 0.68 -7.39
N CYS A 118 1.26 0.29 -6.78
CA CYS A 118 2.22 1.25 -6.22
C CYS A 118 2.78 2.22 -7.26
N ALA A 119 2.95 1.76 -8.50
CA ALA A 119 3.49 2.58 -9.58
C ALA A 119 2.47 3.59 -10.13
N ASN A 120 1.19 3.22 -10.18
CA ASN A 120 0.18 3.92 -10.96
C ASN A 120 -0.92 4.58 -10.12
N VAL A 121 -1.08 4.18 -8.85
CA VAL A 121 -2.15 4.66 -7.98
C VAL A 121 -1.59 5.33 -6.75
N ALA A 122 -1.95 6.59 -6.54
CA ALA A 122 -1.43 7.39 -5.44
C ALA A 122 -1.94 6.94 -4.05
N ASN A 123 -3.14 6.37 -3.98
CA ASN A 123 -3.73 5.87 -2.74
C ASN A 123 -4.32 4.49 -2.96
N THR A 124 -3.72 3.49 -2.33
CA THR A 124 -4.08 2.08 -2.45
C THR A 124 -5.09 1.62 -1.39
N ASP A 125 -5.35 2.45 -0.36
CA ASP A 125 -6.22 2.05 0.76
C ASP A 125 -7.71 2.22 0.46
N ASN A 126 -8.08 2.95 -0.59
CA ASN A 126 -9.48 3.16 -0.97
C ASN A 126 -9.60 3.26 -2.50
N LEU A 127 -9.39 2.14 -3.17
CA LEU A 127 -9.42 2.06 -4.63
C LEU A 127 -10.83 2.25 -5.17
N ILE A 128 -11.82 1.59 -4.56
CA ILE A 128 -13.22 1.66 -4.99
C ILE A 128 -13.94 2.69 -4.12
N LYS A 129 -14.16 3.86 -4.70
CA LYS A 129 -14.90 4.95 -4.05
C LYS A 129 -16.40 4.76 -4.22
N GLY A 130 -17.18 5.23 -3.25
CA GLY A 130 -18.64 5.18 -3.32
C GLY A 130 -19.24 5.82 -4.58
N SER A 131 -18.60 6.85 -5.14
CA SER A 131 -18.99 7.45 -6.42
C SER A 131 -18.85 6.50 -7.61
N MET A 132 -17.81 5.65 -7.61
CA MET A 132 -17.62 4.61 -8.64
C MET A 132 -18.70 3.54 -8.53
N VAL A 133 -18.98 3.08 -7.30
CA VAL A 133 -20.08 2.15 -7.02
C VAL A 133 -21.42 2.72 -7.50
N ALA A 134 -21.70 3.98 -7.18
CA ALA A 134 -22.93 4.64 -7.64
C ALA A 134 -23.02 4.72 -9.17
N SER A 135 -21.93 5.07 -9.84
CA SER A 135 -21.90 5.15 -11.31
C SER A 135 -22.09 3.79 -11.97
N ALA A 136 -21.40 2.75 -11.45
CA ALA A 136 -21.53 1.39 -11.95
C ALA A 136 -22.95 0.85 -11.76
N MET A 137 -23.55 1.11 -10.58
CA MET A 137 -24.93 0.71 -10.26
C MET A 137 -25.93 1.37 -11.20
N LYS A 138 -25.81 2.69 -11.44
CA LYS A 138 -26.67 3.41 -12.39
C LYS A 138 -26.57 2.85 -13.80
N ALA A 139 -25.35 2.54 -14.26
CA ALA A 139 -25.13 1.96 -15.56
C ALA A 139 -25.73 0.54 -15.68
N ALA A 140 -25.68 -0.26 -14.61
CA ALA A 140 -26.32 -1.57 -14.57
C ALA A 140 -27.85 -1.46 -14.58
N MET A 141 -28.42 -0.52 -13.82
CA MET A 141 -29.88 -0.26 -13.81
C MET A 141 -30.40 0.09 -15.20
N ALA A 142 -29.67 0.91 -15.95
CA ALA A 142 -30.08 1.35 -17.29
C ALA A 142 -30.15 0.22 -18.35
N GLU A 143 -29.47 -0.90 -18.10
CA GLU A 143 -29.48 -2.06 -18.99
C GLU A 143 -30.58 -3.09 -18.65
N LEU A 144 -31.16 -2.99 -17.45
CA LEU A 144 -32.12 -3.98 -16.93
C LEU A 144 -33.57 -3.48 -17.02
N SER A 145 -34.50 -4.42 -17.15
CA SER A 145 -35.94 -4.16 -16.99
C SER A 145 -36.28 -3.90 -15.52
N PRO A 146 -37.43 -3.26 -15.21
CA PRO A 146 -37.84 -3.03 -13.83
C PRO A 146 -37.95 -4.30 -12.97
N GLU A 147 -38.33 -5.43 -13.58
CA GLU A 147 -38.43 -6.73 -12.92
C GLU A 147 -37.06 -7.31 -12.61
N ASP A 148 -36.11 -7.12 -13.54
CA ASP A 148 -34.75 -7.67 -13.44
C ASP A 148 -33.84 -6.90 -12.46
N VAL A 149 -34.10 -5.62 -12.25
CA VAL A 149 -33.37 -4.79 -11.28
C VAL A 149 -33.52 -5.29 -9.85
N THR A 150 -34.67 -5.87 -9.51
CA THR A 150 -34.91 -6.45 -8.19
C THR A 150 -34.24 -7.81 -7.99
N ASN A 151 -33.80 -8.44 -9.09
CA ASN A 151 -33.14 -9.73 -9.08
C ASN A 151 -31.62 -9.56 -8.89
N ARG A 152 -31.14 -9.88 -7.66
CA ARG A 152 -29.71 -9.82 -7.34
C ARG A 152 -28.82 -10.61 -8.30
N GLY A 153 -29.28 -11.78 -8.75
CA GLY A 153 -28.52 -12.62 -9.67
C GLY A 153 -28.25 -11.98 -11.03
N LYS A 154 -29.00 -10.94 -11.40
CA LYS A 154 -28.80 -10.19 -12.65
C LYS A 154 -28.06 -8.87 -12.43
N ILE A 155 -28.43 -8.10 -11.39
CA ILE A 155 -27.85 -6.78 -11.16
C ILE A 155 -26.42 -6.83 -10.60
N GLU A 156 -26.11 -7.78 -9.71
CA GLU A 156 -24.76 -7.90 -9.13
C GLU A 156 -23.66 -8.14 -10.18
N PRO A 157 -23.76 -9.14 -11.07
CA PRO A 157 -22.71 -9.38 -12.07
C PRO A 157 -22.59 -8.25 -13.08
N LEU A 158 -23.68 -7.56 -13.44
CA LEU A 158 -23.63 -6.39 -14.30
C LEU A 158 -22.95 -5.21 -13.64
N THR A 159 -23.25 -4.93 -12.37
CA THR A 159 -22.60 -3.88 -11.60
C THR A 159 -21.09 -4.15 -11.47
N GLN A 160 -20.72 -5.40 -11.21
CA GLN A 160 -19.33 -5.84 -11.12
C GLN A 160 -18.58 -5.66 -12.45
N LYS A 161 -19.23 -5.92 -13.57
CA LYS A 161 -18.65 -5.72 -14.92
C LYS A 161 -18.44 -4.24 -15.26
N LYS A 162 -19.25 -3.35 -14.70
CA LYS A 162 -19.18 -1.89 -14.93
C LYS A 162 -18.23 -1.17 -13.97
N LEU A 163 -17.83 -1.83 -12.89
CA LEU A 163 -16.89 -1.30 -11.89
C LEU A 163 -15.44 -1.46 -12.34
#